data_e2b0699c35d46831b957ae23db9647e8
#
_entry.id   e2b0699c35d46831b957ae23db9647e8
#
_cell.length_a   1.000
_cell.length_b   1.000
_cell.length_c   1.000
_cell.angle_alpha   90.00
_cell.angle_beta   90.00
_cell.angle_gamma   90.00
#
_symmetry.space_group_name_H-M   'P 1'
#
loop_
_entity.id
_entity.type
_entity.pdbx_description
1 polymer ?
#
loop_
_entity_poly.entity_id
_entity_poly.type
_entity_poly.pdbx_seq_one_letter_code
_entity_poly.pdbx_strand_id
1 'polypeptide(L)'
;MLLTATVVSGCAGPESEDLGEAPDYLNETQDAFDARMGWWRDARFGMFIHWGAYAVPAGVYRNEPVRGVGEWIMNSAQIPVADYETFVAEFNPVQFDADEWVRIAKDAGMKYIIITSKHHDGFGLWDSEVSDYDIMDASPFGRDILRELADAAERQGVSLGFYHSIMDWHHPDAQAPHYPTYNTGEKSNPNFPRFVEDYLTPQVRELVRDYDPDVLWFDGEWIPEWTHEMGLEMYGLVRSMKPEILINNRVDKGRQGMQGMTRTDQQYAGDFGTPEQEVLEGTSTLDWESCMTMNDTWGFKSTDDNWKSAEMLIHNLVDIAAKGGNYLLNVGPTAEGLIPSASVERLAEMGDWMEVNSEAIYGSRLWTHYEDGDGVRYTNAGDHVYAISLGWPGRELTLRRVQPDAGSEIYLLGHDGPLSWSYDTDAGLTITLPEALQDESARPCDYAYSFKIVGSAVEGGP
;
A
#
# COMPACT_ATOMS: atom_id res chain seq x y z
N MET A 1 -62.39 26.05 -56.20
CA MET A 1 -61.00 26.43 -56.08
C MET A 1 -60.58 26.27 -54.60
N LEU A 2 -60.16 25.05 -54.29
CA LEU A 2 -59.73 24.72 -52.88
C LEU A 2 -58.20 24.96 -52.77
N LEU A 3 -57.83 25.77 -51.85
CA LEU A 3 -56.43 25.90 -51.45
C LEU A 3 -56.09 24.90 -50.30
N THR A 4 -55.19 23.98 -50.59
CA THR A 4 -54.61 23.08 -49.66
C THR A 4 -53.38 23.72 -48.99
N ALA A 5 -53.45 23.93 -47.68
CA ALA A 5 -52.32 24.39 -46.90
C ALA A 5 -51.45 23.17 -46.46
N THR A 6 -50.17 23.18 -46.86
CA THR A 6 -49.19 22.19 -46.48
C THR A 6 -48.55 22.60 -45.13
N VAL A 7 -48.75 21.81 -44.10
CA VAL A 7 -48.07 21.95 -42.80
C VAL A 7 -46.68 21.30 -42.92
N VAL A 8 -45.66 22.13 -42.81
CA VAL A 8 -44.26 21.63 -42.68
C VAL A 8 -44.02 21.34 -41.20
N SER A 9 -43.93 20.08 -40.87
CA SER A 9 -43.49 19.61 -39.55
C SER A 9 -41.96 19.76 -39.46
N GLY A 10 -41.47 20.69 -38.62
CA GLY A 10 -40.06 20.81 -38.30
C GLY A 10 -39.66 19.69 -37.36
N CYS A 11 -38.73 18.81 -37.79
CA CYS A 11 -38.01 17.92 -36.89
C CYS A 11 -37.07 18.76 -36.03
N ALA A 12 -37.35 18.84 -34.73
CA ALA A 12 -36.36 19.25 -33.75
C ALA A 12 -35.27 18.17 -33.71
N GLY A 13 -34.03 18.53 -34.02
CA GLY A 13 -32.88 17.67 -33.80
C GLY A 13 -32.68 17.41 -32.29
N PRO A 14 -32.01 16.34 -31.93
CA PRO A 14 -31.71 16.11 -30.51
C PRO A 14 -30.94 17.30 -29.95
N GLU A 15 -31.42 17.81 -28.82
CA GLU A 15 -30.68 18.77 -28.02
C GLU A 15 -29.32 18.15 -27.68
N SER A 16 -28.24 18.85 -28.02
CA SER A 16 -26.91 18.49 -27.56
C SER A 16 -26.94 18.59 -26.02
N GLU A 17 -26.85 17.46 -25.34
CA GLU A 17 -26.52 17.46 -23.92
C GLU A 17 -25.25 18.30 -23.76
N ASP A 18 -25.35 19.33 -22.95
CA ASP A 18 -24.23 20.15 -22.51
C ASP A 18 -23.38 19.21 -21.62
N LEU A 19 -22.41 18.55 -22.25
CA LEU A 19 -21.38 17.81 -21.55
C LEU A 19 -20.51 18.88 -20.87
N GLY A 20 -20.84 19.19 -19.61
CA GLY A 20 -20.05 20.09 -18.80
C GLY A 20 -18.56 19.81 -18.94
N GLU A 21 -17.71 20.81 -18.73
CA GLU A 21 -16.26 20.61 -18.73
C GLU A 21 -15.91 19.38 -17.88
N ALA A 22 -15.02 18.51 -18.39
CA ALA A 22 -14.57 17.34 -17.66
C ALA A 22 -14.02 17.77 -16.28
N PRO A 23 -14.34 17.06 -15.21
CA PRO A 23 -13.86 17.41 -13.86
C PRO A 23 -12.33 17.56 -13.85
N ASP A 24 -11.86 18.66 -13.26
CA ASP A 24 -10.42 18.86 -13.03
C ASP A 24 -10.02 18.09 -11.75
N TYR A 25 -9.64 16.83 -11.92
CA TYR A 25 -9.29 15.95 -10.83
C TYR A 25 -8.04 16.39 -10.04
N LEU A 26 -7.20 17.24 -10.63
CA LEU A 26 -6.02 17.79 -9.95
C LEU A 26 -6.39 18.96 -9.01
N ASN A 27 -7.56 19.57 -9.19
CA ASN A 27 -8.05 20.68 -8.40
C ASN A 27 -9.37 20.32 -7.67
N GLU A 28 -9.52 19.06 -7.25
CA GLU A 28 -10.65 18.69 -6.40
C GLU A 28 -10.65 19.48 -5.09
N THR A 29 -11.82 19.70 -4.49
CA THR A 29 -11.92 20.40 -3.20
C THR A 29 -11.31 19.56 -2.08
N GLN A 30 -10.82 20.19 -1.01
CA GLN A 30 -10.30 19.46 0.15
C GLN A 30 -11.33 18.51 0.75
N ASP A 31 -12.61 18.92 0.84
CA ASP A 31 -13.70 18.08 1.36
C ASP A 31 -13.91 16.83 0.49
N ALA A 32 -13.81 16.94 -0.84
CA ALA A 32 -13.93 15.78 -1.75
C ALA A 32 -12.72 14.86 -1.62
N PHE A 33 -11.52 15.42 -1.55
CA PHE A 33 -10.29 14.68 -1.30
C PHE A 33 -10.35 13.93 0.03
N ASP A 34 -10.75 14.61 1.11
CA ASP A 34 -10.84 13.99 2.44
C ASP A 34 -11.91 12.90 2.52
N ALA A 35 -13.03 13.08 1.82
CA ALA A 35 -14.07 12.05 1.73
C ALA A 35 -13.56 10.79 1.01
N ARG A 36 -12.82 10.96 -0.07
CA ARG A 36 -12.23 9.87 -0.87
C ARG A 36 -11.12 9.14 -0.12
N MET A 37 -10.24 9.88 0.55
CA MET A 37 -9.13 9.33 1.33
C MET A 37 -9.56 8.72 2.67
N GLY A 38 -10.79 8.98 3.11
CA GLY A 38 -11.26 8.64 4.46
C GLY A 38 -11.07 7.17 4.82
N TRP A 39 -11.55 6.26 3.97
CA TRP A 39 -11.47 4.82 4.22
C TRP A 39 -10.02 4.32 4.33
N TRP A 40 -9.13 4.82 3.51
CA TRP A 40 -7.73 4.41 3.48
C TRP A 40 -6.96 4.96 4.69
N ARG A 41 -7.23 6.21 5.10
CA ARG A 41 -6.70 6.76 6.35
C ARG A 41 -7.19 5.99 7.57
N ASP A 42 -8.42 5.46 7.54
CA ASP A 42 -8.98 4.63 8.62
C ASP A 42 -8.39 3.23 8.63
N ALA A 43 -7.97 2.71 7.49
CA ALA A 43 -7.43 1.36 7.32
C ALA A 43 -6.08 1.16 8.01
N ARG A 44 -5.16 2.09 7.91
CA ARG A 44 -3.80 2.12 8.50
C ARG A 44 -2.87 0.98 8.12
N PHE A 45 -3.37 -0.22 7.79
CA PHE A 45 -2.57 -1.42 7.59
C PHE A 45 -3.04 -2.21 6.38
N GLY A 46 -2.12 -2.50 5.45
CA GLY A 46 -2.36 -3.25 4.23
C GLY A 46 -1.26 -4.27 3.91
N MET A 47 -1.60 -5.25 3.05
CA MET A 47 -0.68 -6.25 2.51
C MET A 47 -0.20 -5.81 1.13
N PHE A 48 1.11 -5.82 0.93
CA PHE A 48 1.70 -5.74 -0.40
C PHE A 48 2.07 -7.15 -0.87
N ILE A 49 1.81 -7.48 -2.12
CA ILE A 49 2.17 -8.78 -2.70
C ILE A 49 3.02 -8.54 -3.94
N HIS A 50 4.30 -8.89 -3.86
CA HIS A 50 5.18 -8.91 -5.02
C HIS A 50 5.29 -10.33 -5.55
N TRP A 51 4.62 -10.60 -6.68
CA TRP A 51 4.57 -11.92 -7.25
C TRP A 51 4.57 -11.89 -8.78
N GLY A 52 5.21 -12.88 -9.40
CA GLY A 52 5.36 -13.01 -10.85
C GLY A 52 6.38 -14.07 -11.22
N ALA A 53 6.78 -14.11 -12.49
CA ALA A 53 7.70 -15.10 -13.03
C ALA A 53 9.08 -15.14 -12.32
N TYR A 54 9.50 -14.05 -11.69
CA TYR A 54 10.73 -13.98 -10.88
C TYR A 54 10.72 -14.91 -9.65
N ALA A 55 9.56 -15.41 -9.23
CA ALA A 55 9.47 -16.41 -8.18
C ALA A 55 10.01 -17.78 -8.60
N VAL A 56 10.06 -18.08 -9.91
CA VAL A 56 10.57 -19.36 -10.45
C VAL A 56 12.07 -19.50 -10.20
N PRO A 57 12.93 -18.55 -10.65
CA PRO A 57 14.35 -18.60 -10.34
C PRO A 57 14.65 -18.34 -8.85
N ALA A 58 13.74 -17.73 -8.11
CA ALA A 58 13.84 -17.54 -6.65
C ALA A 58 15.20 -16.99 -6.19
N GLY A 59 15.74 -15.99 -6.91
CA GLY A 59 17.04 -15.38 -6.61
C GLY A 59 18.26 -16.15 -7.08
N VAL A 60 18.12 -17.23 -7.87
CA VAL A 60 19.21 -18.06 -8.39
C VAL A 60 19.17 -18.09 -9.92
N TYR A 61 20.29 -17.82 -10.59
CA TYR A 61 20.42 -17.96 -12.04
C TYR A 61 21.68 -18.73 -12.42
N ARG A 62 21.57 -19.73 -13.30
CA ARG A 62 22.64 -20.64 -13.70
C ARG A 62 23.37 -21.30 -12.53
N ASN A 63 22.62 -21.70 -11.52
CA ASN A 63 23.06 -22.30 -10.23
C ASN A 63 23.90 -21.33 -9.35
N GLU A 64 23.89 -20.03 -9.60
CA GLU A 64 24.57 -19.05 -8.78
C GLU A 64 23.55 -18.10 -8.13
N PRO A 65 23.69 -17.79 -6.83
CA PRO A 65 22.86 -16.79 -6.17
C PRO A 65 23.05 -15.40 -6.79
N VAL A 66 21.98 -14.73 -7.13
CA VAL A 66 21.98 -13.38 -7.67
C VAL A 66 21.89 -12.37 -6.53
N ARG A 67 22.75 -11.34 -6.56
CA ARG A 67 22.72 -10.25 -5.59
C ARG A 67 21.53 -9.31 -5.86
N GLY A 68 21.08 -8.63 -4.80
CA GLY A 68 19.96 -7.71 -4.85
C GLY A 68 18.64 -8.41 -4.55
N VAL A 69 17.54 -7.73 -4.85
CA VAL A 69 16.17 -8.16 -4.58
C VAL A 69 15.68 -9.18 -5.61
N GLY A 70 14.78 -10.06 -5.23
CA GLY A 70 14.36 -11.22 -6.04
C GLY A 70 13.62 -10.81 -7.32
N GLU A 71 12.74 -9.85 -7.25
CA GLU A 71 11.94 -9.34 -8.38
C GLU A 71 12.77 -8.58 -9.43
N TRP A 72 14.00 -8.15 -9.09
CA TRP A 72 14.95 -7.55 -10.01
C TRP A 72 15.92 -8.54 -10.65
N ILE A 73 15.72 -9.85 -10.50
CA ILE A 73 16.66 -10.88 -10.96
C ILE A 73 16.97 -10.76 -12.45
N MET A 74 15.98 -10.45 -13.29
CA MET A 74 16.15 -10.24 -14.72
C MET A 74 17.18 -9.16 -14.99
N ASN A 75 17.10 -8.02 -14.30
CA ASN A 75 18.05 -6.92 -14.42
C ASN A 75 19.40 -7.25 -13.75
N SER A 76 19.38 -7.71 -12.50
CA SER A 76 20.60 -7.94 -11.70
C SER A 76 21.52 -9.00 -12.31
N ALA A 77 20.95 -10.06 -12.88
CA ALA A 77 21.70 -11.13 -13.54
C ALA A 77 21.87 -10.93 -15.05
N GLN A 78 21.34 -9.82 -15.63
CA GLN A 78 21.40 -9.54 -17.06
C GLN A 78 20.82 -10.70 -17.89
N ILE A 79 19.66 -11.25 -17.47
CA ILE A 79 19.02 -12.38 -18.14
C ILE A 79 18.42 -11.91 -19.47
N PRO A 80 18.80 -12.49 -20.62
CA PRO A 80 18.17 -12.16 -21.90
C PRO A 80 16.66 -12.42 -21.88
N VAL A 81 15.87 -11.61 -22.59
CA VAL A 81 14.40 -11.76 -22.67
C VAL A 81 14.01 -13.20 -22.98
N ALA A 82 14.58 -13.80 -24.02
CA ALA A 82 14.25 -15.19 -24.40
C ALA A 82 14.61 -16.25 -23.33
N ASP A 83 15.62 -15.99 -22.48
CA ASP A 83 15.93 -16.89 -21.35
C ASP A 83 14.91 -16.66 -20.21
N TYR A 84 14.47 -15.40 -19.99
CA TYR A 84 13.49 -15.06 -18.96
C TYR A 84 12.10 -15.60 -19.29
N GLU A 85 11.70 -15.60 -20.56
CA GLU A 85 10.45 -16.21 -21.04
C GLU A 85 10.34 -17.70 -20.66
N THR A 86 11.48 -18.39 -20.46
CA THR A 86 11.46 -19.78 -19.99
C THR A 86 10.93 -19.87 -18.55
N PHE A 87 11.19 -18.89 -17.70
CA PHE A 87 10.61 -18.86 -16.34
C PHE A 87 9.11 -18.61 -16.37
N VAL A 88 8.63 -17.77 -17.30
CA VAL A 88 7.19 -17.58 -17.51
C VAL A 88 6.53 -18.88 -17.94
N ALA A 89 7.14 -19.62 -18.89
CA ALA A 89 6.65 -20.93 -19.33
C ALA A 89 6.71 -22.01 -18.23
N GLU A 90 7.49 -21.82 -17.19
CA GLU A 90 7.57 -22.70 -16.01
C GLU A 90 6.67 -22.24 -14.85
N PHE A 91 6.19 -20.99 -14.87
CA PHE A 91 5.37 -20.40 -13.80
C PHE A 91 3.99 -21.05 -13.77
N ASN A 92 3.79 -22.00 -12.86
CA ASN A 92 2.57 -22.77 -12.72
C ASN A 92 2.15 -22.90 -11.25
N PRO A 93 1.56 -21.84 -10.67
CA PRO A 93 1.26 -21.75 -9.24
C PRO A 93 0.02 -22.55 -8.83
N VAL A 94 0.06 -23.87 -8.99
CA VAL A 94 -1.08 -24.79 -8.75
C VAL A 94 -1.59 -24.81 -7.30
N GLN A 95 -0.84 -24.23 -6.34
CA GLN A 95 -1.23 -24.13 -4.95
C GLN A 95 -1.76 -22.73 -4.59
N PHE A 96 -1.91 -21.84 -5.59
CA PHE A 96 -2.53 -20.54 -5.37
C PHE A 96 -3.99 -20.70 -4.97
N ASP A 97 -4.34 -20.09 -3.84
CA ASP A 97 -5.69 -20.01 -3.29
C ASP A 97 -5.97 -18.57 -2.87
N ALA A 98 -6.79 -17.86 -3.65
CA ALA A 98 -7.11 -16.46 -3.43
C ALA A 98 -7.86 -16.24 -2.11
N ASP A 99 -8.79 -17.13 -1.74
CA ASP A 99 -9.52 -17.03 -0.48
C ASP A 99 -8.58 -17.18 0.73
N GLU A 100 -7.59 -18.06 0.65
CA GLU A 100 -6.56 -18.22 1.69
C GLU A 100 -5.66 -16.99 1.82
N TRP A 101 -5.24 -16.39 0.71
CA TRP A 101 -4.40 -15.19 0.76
C TRP A 101 -5.13 -14.00 1.38
N VAL A 102 -6.39 -13.79 0.98
CA VAL A 102 -7.23 -12.74 1.58
C VAL A 102 -7.49 -13.01 3.05
N ARG A 103 -7.72 -14.28 3.43
CA ARG A 103 -7.89 -14.68 4.84
C ARG A 103 -6.65 -14.38 5.66
N ILE A 104 -5.45 -14.72 5.17
CA ILE A 104 -4.17 -14.41 5.86
C ILE A 104 -4.04 -12.90 6.10
N ALA A 105 -4.33 -12.07 5.10
CA ALA A 105 -4.29 -10.61 5.26
C ALA A 105 -5.30 -10.14 6.31
N LYS A 106 -6.54 -10.63 6.25
CA LYS A 106 -7.61 -10.27 7.16
C LYS A 106 -7.32 -10.70 8.61
N ASP A 107 -6.83 -11.92 8.80
CA ASP A 107 -6.48 -12.46 10.11
C ASP A 107 -5.31 -11.66 10.75
N ALA A 108 -4.38 -11.14 9.92
CA ALA A 108 -3.33 -10.23 10.36
C ALA A 108 -3.85 -8.82 10.74
N GLY A 109 -5.11 -8.51 10.49
CA GLY A 109 -5.70 -7.20 10.74
C GLY A 109 -5.56 -6.21 9.57
N MET A 110 -5.13 -6.66 8.39
CA MET A 110 -5.01 -5.80 7.20
C MET A 110 -6.38 -5.50 6.60
N LYS A 111 -6.56 -4.29 6.07
CA LYS A 111 -7.82 -3.80 5.51
C LYS A 111 -7.83 -3.74 3.98
N TYR A 112 -6.67 -3.76 3.37
CA TYR A 112 -6.52 -3.73 1.92
C TYR A 112 -5.30 -4.55 1.48
N ILE A 113 -5.33 -4.97 0.22
CA ILE A 113 -4.26 -5.71 -0.46
C ILE A 113 -3.87 -4.94 -1.71
N ILE A 114 -2.57 -4.78 -1.95
CA ILE A 114 -2.01 -4.32 -3.22
C ILE A 114 -1.18 -5.46 -3.80
N ILE A 115 -1.49 -5.91 -5.01
CA ILE A 115 -0.73 -6.96 -5.70
C ILE A 115 -0.11 -6.43 -6.98
N THR A 116 1.09 -6.91 -7.33
CA THR A 116 1.68 -6.65 -8.65
C THR A 116 0.81 -7.24 -9.75
N SER A 117 0.11 -6.39 -10.51
CA SER A 117 -0.53 -6.81 -11.75
C SER A 117 0.51 -7.11 -12.82
N LYS A 118 1.51 -6.23 -12.94
CA LYS A 118 2.70 -6.36 -13.78
C LYS A 118 3.87 -5.66 -13.09
N HIS A 119 4.97 -6.36 -12.85
CA HIS A 119 6.23 -5.76 -12.39
C HIS A 119 7.09 -5.31 -13.58
N HIS A 120 8.31 -4.84 -13.35
CA HIS A 120 9.21 -4.34 -14.38
C HIS A 120 9.60 -5.40 -15.44
N ASP A 121 9.45 -6.69 -15.14
CA ASP A 121 9.70 -7.79 -16.08
C ASP A 121 8.64 -7.91 -17.19
N GLY A 122 7.55 -7.14 -17.10
CA GLY A 122 6.51 -7.03 -18.11
C GLY A 122 5.47 -8.14 -18.09
N PHE A 123 5.60 -9.16 -17.22
CA PHE A 123 4.67 -10.28 -17.15
C PHE A 123 3.39 -9.92 -16.39
N GLY A 124 2.22 -10.08 -17.07
CA GLY A 124 0.91 -9.79 -16.53
C GLY A 124 0.30 -10.95 -15.73
N LEU A 125 -0.31 -10.67 -14.56
CA LEU A 125 -1.00 -11.67 -13.74
C LEU A 125 -2.52 -11.71 -13.99
N TRP A 126 -3.02 -11.16 -15.10
CA TRP A 126 -4.42 -11.14 -15.50
C TRP A 126 -4.58 -11.53 -16.96
N ASP A 127 -5.82 -11.79 -17.40
CA ASP A 127 -6.21 -12.05 -18.80
C ASP A 127 -6.24 -10.72 -19.58
N SER A 128 -5.12 -10.37 -20.24
CA SER A 128 -4.97 -9.09 -20.93
C SER A 128 -5.36 -9.20 -22.42
N GLU A 129 -6.25 -8.33 -22.87
CA GLU A 129 -6.57 -8.20 -24.32
C GLU A 129 -5.44 -7.46 -25.08
N VAL A 130 -4.47 -6.88 -24.36
CA VAL A 130 -3.40 -6.04 -24.94
C VAL A 130 -2.13 -6.84 -25.26
N SER A 131 -1.88 -7.93 -24.53
CA SER A 131 -0.62 -8.68 -24.62
C SER A 131 -0.81 -10.15 -24.29
N ASP A 132 -0.24 -11.02 -25.14
CA ASP A 132 -0.14 -12.46 -24.88
C ASP A 132 0.98 -12.82 -23.85
N TYR A 133 1.69 -11.81 -23.32
CA TYR A 133 2.72 -12.02 -22.30
C TYR A 133 2.12 -11.90 -20.89
N ASP A 134 1.22 -12.82 -20.61
CA ASP A 134 0.45 -12.86 -19.37
C ASP A 134 0.24 -14.29 -18.85
N ILE A 135 -0.44 -14.40 -17.71
CA ILE A 135 -0.67 -15.65 -16.98
C ILE A 135 -1.60 -16.62 -17.72
N MET A 136 -2.44 -16.12 -18.62
CA MET A 136 -3.40 -16.95 -19.37
C MET A 136 -2.74 -17.58 -20.59
N ASP A 137 -1.96 -16.81 -21.35
CA ASP A 137 -1.43 -17.19 -22.66
C ASP A 137 0.02 -17.71 -22.59
N ALA A 138 0.89 -17.07 -21.79
CA ALA A 138 2.31 -17.42 -21.73
C ALA A 138 2.65 -18.45 -20.65
N SER A 139 1.77 -18.67 -19.67
CA SER A 139 1.97 -19.60 -18.57
C SER A 139 1.10 -20.85 -18.69
N PRO A 140 1.56 -22.04 -18.25
CA PRO A 140 0.73 -23.23 -18.21
C PRO A 140 -0.40 -23.20 -17.18
N PHE A 141 -0.43 -22.19 -16.30
CA PHE A 141 -1.43 -22.05 -15.26
C PHE A 141 -2.81 -21.74 -15.80
N GLY A 142 -2.93 -20.83 -16.77
CA GLY A 142 -4.16 -20.55 -17.51
C GLY A 142 -5.36 -20.14 -16.63
N ARG A 143 -5.10 -19.44 -15.50
CA ARG A 143 -6.12 -18.88 -14.61
C ARG A 143 -5.79 -17.41 -14.33
N ASP A 144 -6.80 -16.57 -14.34
CA ASP A 144 -6.68 -15.13 -14.05
C ASP A 144 -6.56 -14.91 -12.54
N ILE A 145 -5.33 -14.65 -12.09
CA ILE A 145 -5.00 -14.45 -10.68
C ILE A 145 -5.68 -13.21 -10.11
N LEU A 146 -5.70 -12.11 -10.87
CA LEU A 146 -6.27 -10.86 -10.38
C LEU A 146 -7.80 -10.97 -10.26
N ARG A 147 -8.46 -11.69 -11.17
CA ARG A 147 -9.90 -11.96 -11.08
C ARG A 147 -10.24 -12.77 -9.84
N GLU A 148 -9.52 -13.87 -9.63
CA GLU A 148 -9.76 -14.72 -8.47
C GLU A 148 -9.52 -13.96 -7.16
N LEU A 149 -8.48 -13.13 -7.11
CA LEU A 149 -8.18 -12.32 -5.92
C LEU A 149 -9.21 -11.20 -5.70
N ALA A 150 -9.69 -10.55 -6.78
CA ALA A 150 -10.74 -9.54 -6.71
C ALA A 150 -12.05 -10.13 -6.17
N ASP A 151 -12.45 -11.28 -6.69
CA ASP A 151 -13.65 -11.99 -6.24
C ASP A 151 -13.52 -12.44 -4.77
N ALA A 152 -12.34 -12.88 -4.33
CA ALA A 152 -12.08 -13.27 -2.95
C ALA A 152 -12.07 -12.08 -1.99
N ALA A 153 -11.46 -10.96 -2.40
CA ALA A 153 -11.40 -9.72 -1.64
C ALA A 153 -12.82 -9.14 -1.42
N GLU A 154 -13.64 -9.08 -2.49
CA GLU A 154 -15.04 -8.66 -2.39
C GLU A 154 -15.84 -9.54 -1.41
N ARG A 155 -15.74 -10.87 -1.56
CA ARG A 155 -16.45 -11.82 -0.65
C ARG A 155 -16.06 -11.65 0.81
N GLN A 156 -14.82 -11.29 1.10
CA GLN A 156 -14.29 -11.20 2.46
C GLN A 156 -14.29 -9.77 3.01
N GLY A 157 -14.65 -8.77 2.20
CA GLY A 157 -14.73 -7.36 2.59
C GLY A 157 -13.35 -6.73 2.83
N VAL A 158 -12.39 -7.05 1.97
CA VAL A 158 -11.05 -6.46 1.95
C VAL A 158 -10.91 -5.64 0.66
N SER A 159 -10.44 -4.39 0.76
CA SER A 159 -10.20 -3.56 -0.42
C SER A 159 -9.01 -4.08 -1.23
N LEU A 160 -9.10 -3.98 -2.56
CA LEU A 160 -8.05 -4.47 -3.47
C LEU A 160 -7.51 -3.32 -4.32
N GLY A 161 -6.20 -3.31 -4.48
CA GLY A 161 -5.50 -2.43 -5.42
C GLY A 161 -4.44 -3.19 -6.21
N PHE A 162 -3.98 -2.55 -7.28
CA PHE A 162 -2.96 -3.11 -8.15
C PHE A 162 -1.74 -2.22 -8.22
N TYR A 163 -0.57 -2.81 -7.97
CA TYR A 163 0.70 -2.25 -8.40
C TYR A 163 0.85 -2.46 -9.91
N HIS A 164 1.21 -1.43 -10.64
CA HIS A 164 1.44 -1.51 -12.08
C HIS A 164 2.69 -0.75 -12.49
N SER A 165 3.68 -1.45 -13.04
CA SER A 165 4.91 -0.83 -13.47
C SER A 165 4.72 -0.02 -14.77
N ILE A 166 5.17 1.24 -14.75
CA ILE A 166 5.35 2.10 -15.93
C ILE A 166 6.52 1.57 -16.77
N MET A 167 7.56 1.11 -16.10
CA MET A 167 8.75 0.50 -16.72
C MET A 167 8.43 -0.93 -17.17
N ASP A 168 9.01 -1.36 -18.29
CA ASP A 168 8.82 -2.69 -18.84
C ASP A 168 10.12 -3.18 -19.50
N TRP A 169 10.68 -4.27 -19.00
CA TRP A 169 11.93 -4.83 -19.50
C TRP A 169 11.73 -5.81 -20.64
N HIS A 170 10.50 -6.21 -20.92
CA HIS A 170 10.17 -7.14 -21.98
C HIS A 170 9.77 -6.41 -23.29
N HIS A 171 8.97 -5.34 -23.18
CA HIS A 171 8.41 -4.67 -24.34
C HIS A 171 9.48 -3.85 -25.11
N PRO A 172 9.66 -4.04 -26.44
CA PRO A 172 10.73 -3.42 -27.21
C PRO A 172 10.62 -1.89 -27.35
N ASP A 173 9.42 -1.34 -27.20
CA ASP A 173 9.17 0.10 -27.29
C ASP A 173 9.14 0.81 -25.92
N ALA A 174 9.34 0.08 -24.82
CA ALA A 174 9.43 0.67 -23.48
C ALA A 174 10.65 1.59 -23.31
N GLN A 175 11.09 1.85 -22.09
CA GLN A 175 12.23 2.74 -21.83
C GLN A 175 13.52 2.30 -22.53
N ALA A 176 14.44 3.24 -22.76
CA ALA A 176 15.70 2.95 -23.42
C ALA A 176 16.88 2.78 -22.48
N PRO A 177 17.82 2.01 -22.91
CA PRO A 177 17.55 0.84 -23.70
C PRO A 177 16.74 -0.09 -22.80
N HIS A 178 15.67 -0.62 -23.35
CA HIS A 178 14.94 -1.61 -22.57
C HIS A 178 15.89 -2.72 -22.14
N TYR A 179 15.56 -3.32 -21.05
CA TYR A 179 16.37 -4.36 -20.43
C TYR A 179 17.03 -5.33 -21.47
N PRO A 180 18.27 -5.81 -21.25
CA PRO A 180 19.10 -5.67 -20.05
C PRO A 180 20.12 -4.53 -20.07
N THR A 181 19.85 -3.44 -20.59
CA THR A 181 20.81 -2.49 -21.09
C THR A 181 20.90 -1.16 -20.35
N TYR A 182 20.60 -1.16 -19.05
CA TYR A 182 20.73 0.01 -18.18
C TYR A 182 22.01 0.84 -18.36
N ASN A 183 23.07 0.27 -19.00
CA ASN A 183 24.38 0.87 -19.13
C ASN A 183 24.90 1.02 -20.58
N THR A 184 24.05 0.90 -21.60
CA THR A 184 24.52 1.00 -23.01
C THR A 184 24.86 2.42 -23.45
N GLY A 185 24.51 3.44 -22.66
CA GLY A 185 24.75 4.84 -22.99
C GLY A 185 23.66 5.48 -23.85
N GLU A 186 22.65 4.74 -24.29
CA GLU A 186 21.45 5.30 -24.89
C GLU A 186 20.57 5.90 -23.76
N LYS A 187 20.05 7.10 -24.00
CA LYS A 187 19.40 7.89 -22.96
C LYS A 187 17.88 7.94 -23.09
N SER A 188 17.33 7.49 -24.20
CA SER A 188 15.88 7.47 -24.44
C SER A 188 15.50 6.52 -25.58
N ASN A 189 14.31 5.90 -25.49
CA ASN A 189 13.70 5.18 -26.59
C ASN A 189 12.66 6.09 -27.29
N PRO A 190 12.87 6.45 -28.58
CA PRO A 190 11.94 7.34 -29.27
C PRO A 190 10.55 6.72 -29.47
N ASN A 191 10.41 5.41 -29.30
CA ASN A 191 9.13 4.71 -29.40
C ASN A 191 8.33 4.69 -28.10
N PHE A 192 8.90 5.16 -26.99
CA PHE A 192 8.24 5.13 -25.68
C PHE A 192 6.84 5.76 -25.66
N PRO A 193 6.56 6.89 -26.37
CA PRO A 193 5.20 7.41 -26.46
C PRO A 193 4.20 6.41 -27.08
N ARG A 194 4.64 5.60 -28.06
CA ARG A 194 3.81 4.53 -28.65
C ARG A 194 3.56 3.40 -27.63
N PHE A 195 4.58 3.02 -26.85
CA PHE A 195 4.40 2.07 -25.75
C PHE A 195 3.35 2.55 -24.76
N VAL A 196 3.37 3.84 -24.40
CA VAL A 196 2.37 4.43 -23.50
C VAL A 196 0.97 4.39 -24.14
N GLU A 197 0.83 4.77 -25.40
CA GLU A 197 -0.46 4.85 -26.11
C GLU A 197 -1.06 3.48 -26.40
N ASP A 198 -0.25 2.54 -26.96
CA ASP A 198 -0.72 1.27 -27.50
C ASP A 198 -0.66 0.10 -26.52
N TYR A 199 0.08 0.25 -25.39
CA TYR A 199 0.32 -0.85 -24.44
C TYR A 199 0.01 -0.48 -23.00
N LEU A 200 0.75 0.48 -22.39
CA LEU A 200 0.60 0.82 -20.98
C LEU A 200 -0.79 1.37 -20.65
N THR A 201 -1.26 2.34 -21.41
CA THR A 201 -2.57 2.97 -21.18
C THR A 201 -3.73 2.01 -21.39
N PRO A 202 -3.76 1.17 -22.44
CA PRO A 202 -4.77 0.11 -22.57
C PRO A 202 -4.77 -0.87 -21.41
N GLN A 203 -3.60 -1.34 -20.93
CA GLN A 203 -3.51 -2.24 -19.77
C GLN A 203 -4.10 -1.59 -18.50
N VAL A 204 -3.78 -0.32 -18.23
CA VAL A 204 -4.36 0.42 -17.10
C VAL A 204 -5.89 0.53 -17.24
N ARG A 205 -6.39 0.75 -18.46
CA ARG A 205 -7.85 0.78 -18.73
C ARG A 205 -8.52 -0.56 -18.44
N GLU A 206 -7.92 -1.68 -18.84
CA GLU A 206 -8.41 -3.03 -18.53
C GLU A 206 -8.52 -3.22 -17.01
N LEU A 207 -7.44 -2.94 -16.27
CA LEU A 207 -7.41 -3.11 -14.83
C LEU A 207 -8.51 -2.31 -14.12
N VAL A 208 -8.73 -1.05 -14.52
CA VAL A 208 -9.77 -0.21 -13.90
C VAL A 208 -11.17 -0.66 -14.32
N ARG A 209 -11.38 -0.95 -15.61
CA ARG A 209 -12.69 -1.32 -16.16
C ARG A 209 -13.18 -2.68 -15.65
N ASP A 210 -12.30 -3.67 -15.65
CA ASP A 210 -12.68 -5.06 -15.48
C ASP A 210 -12.56 -5.57 -14.05
N TYR A 211 -11.67 -4.98 -13.24
CA TYR A 211 -11.39 -5.43 -11.87
C TYR A 211 -11.82 -4.44 -10.79
N ASP A 212 -12.18 -3.22 -11.15
CA ASP A 212 -12.68 -2.15 -10.25
C ASP A 212 -11.83 -1.93 -8.98
N PRO A 213 -10.50 -1.73 -9.10
CA PRO A 213 -9.62 -1.61 -7.93
C PRO A 213 -9.87 -0.33 -7.12
N ASP A 214 -9.67 -0.37 -5.81
CA ASP A 214 -9.74 0.79 -4.93
C ASP A 214 -8.47 1.65 -4.98
N VAL A 215 -7.35 1.04 -5.35
CA VAL A 215 -6.03 1.70 -5.43
C VAL A 215 -5.30 1.27 -6.72
N LEU A 216 -4.71 2.25 -7.43
CA LEU A 216 -3.64 1.99 -8.40
C LEU A 216 -2.32 2.50 -7.86
N TRP A 217 -1.39 1.59 -7.70
CA TRP A 217 -0.06 1.81 -7.19
C TRP A 217 0.96 1.73 -8.33
N PHE A 218 1.30 2.89 -8.94
CA PHE A 218 2.28 2.97 -10.03
C PHE A 218 3.71 2.84 -9.50
N ASP A 219 4.63 2.45 -10.38
CA ASP A 219 6.07 2.41 -10.12
C ASP A 219 6.87 2.50 -11.42
N GLY A 220 8.18 2.78 -11.32
CA GLY A 220 9.02 2.93 -12.51
C GLY A 220 9.03 4.34 -13.11
N GLU A 221 8.43 5.31 -12.44
CA GLU A 221 8.32 6.72 -12.89
C GLU A 221 9.68 7.42 -13.05
N TRP A 222 10.73 6.88 -12.47
CA TRP A 222 12.07 7.49 -12.51
C TRP A 222 12.77 7.40 -13.85
N ILE A 223 12.27 6.59 -14.80
CA ILE A 223 12.86 6.48 -16.15
C ILE A 223 12.81 7.83 -16.88
N PRO A 224 13.82 8.15 -17.70
CA PRO A 224 13.90 9.47 -18.36
C PRO A 224 12.74 9.76 -19.31
N GLU A 225 12.17 8.73 -19.94
CA GLU A 225 11.10 8.84 -20.93
C GLU A 225 9.75 9.20 -20.34
N TRP A 226 9.46 8.78 -19.08
CA TRP A 226 8.24 9.17 -18.40
C TRP A 226 8.31 10.64 -18.00
N THR A 227 7.37 11.45 -18.44
CA THR A 227 7.34 12.89 -18.16
C THR A 227 6.29 13.26 -17.13
N HIS A 228 6.40 14.45 -16.59
CA HIS A 228 5.38 15.04 -15.72
C HIS A 228 4.01 15.10 -16.41
N GLU A 229 3.98 15.54 -17.68
CA GLU A 229 2.76 15.63 -18.47
C GLU A 229 2.09 14.26 -18.62
N MET A 230 2.86 13.19 -18.90
CA MET A 230 2.34 11.83 -18.97
C MET A 230 1.76 11.37 -17.61
N GLY A 231 2.39 11.77 -16.51
CA GLY A 231 1.88 11.50 -15.15
C GLY A 231 0.52 12.16 -14.89
N LEU A 232 0.40 13.45 -15.25
CA LEU A 232 -0.86 14.19 -15.15
C LEU A 232 -1.96 13.57 -16.01
N GLU A 233 -1.65 13.22 -17.26
CA GLU A 233 -2.58 12.58 -18.19
C GLU A 233 -3.06 11.21 -17.66
N MET A 234 -2.14 10.38 -17.15
CA MET A 234 -2.47 9.07 -16.60
C MET A 234 -3.35 9.19 -15.35
N TYR A 235 -3.02 10.09 -14.44
CA TYR A 235 -3.83 10.37 -13.25
C TYR A 235 -5.25 10.82 -13.65
N GLY A 236 -5.36 11.80 -14.55
CA GLY A 236 -6.64 12.30 -15.04
C GLY A 236 -7.46 11.21 -15.74
N LEU A 237 -6.82 10.35 -16.53
CA LEU A 237 -7.46 9.22 -17.18
C LEU A 237 -8.06 8.25 -16.16
N VAL A 238 -7.27 7.78 -15.21
CA VAL A 238 -7.70 6.80 -14.19
C VAL A 238 -8.85 7.37 -13.37
N ARG A 239 -8.73 8.60 -12.89
CA ARG A 239 -9.76 9.31 -12.14
C ARG A 239 -11.05 9.54 -12.96
N SER A 240 -10.94 9.71 -14.28
CA SER A 240 -12.12 9.84 -15.15
C SER A 240 -12.89 8.53 -15.29
N MET A 241 -12.23 7.39 -15.15
CA MET A 241 -12.84 6.07 -15.20
C MET A 241 -13.45 5.66 -13.85
N LYS A 242 -12.74 5.95 -12.75
CA LYS A 242 -13.18 5.69 -11.37
C LYS A 242 -12.83 6.90 -10.49
N PRO A 243 -13.77 7.85 -10.29
CA PRO A 243 -13.49 9.10 -9.57
C PRO A 243 -13.02 8.95 -8.12
N GLU A 244 -13.37 7.86 -7.47
CA GLU A 244 -13.01 7.56 -6.07
C GLU A 244 -11.70 6.78 -5.91
N ILE A 245 -11.10 6.29 -6.98
CA ILE A 245 -9.85 5.50 -6.90
C ILE A 245 -8.71 6.32 -6.31
N LEU A 246 -7.88 5.66 -5.50
CA LEU A 246 -6.66 6.25 -4.96
C LEU A 246 -5.45 5.91 -5.84
N ILE A 247 -4.56 6.87 -6.01
CA ILE A 247 -3.38 6.73 -6.86
C ILE A 247 -2.15 7.24 -6.10
N ASN A 248 -1.10 6.45 -6.00
CA ASN A 248 0.13 6.86 -5.33
C ASN A 248 0.90 7.93 -6.12
N ASN A 249 1.88 8.58 -5.49
CA ASN A 249 2.67 9.64 -6.12
C ASN A 249 3.69 9.16 -7.16
N ARG A 250 3.85 7.85 -7.35
CA ARG A 250 4.71 7.28 -8.39
C ARG A 250 4.06 7.29 -9.79
N VAL A 251 2.83 7.78 -9.91
CA VAL A 251 2.23 8.07 -11.22
C VAL A 251 2.93 9.25 -11.90
N ASP A 252 3.61 10.13 -11.15
CA ASP A 252 4.23 11.35 -11.62
C ASP A 252 5.70 11.49 -11.14
N LYS A 253 6.36 12.54 -11.54
CA LYS A 253 7.77 12.86 -11.25
C LYS A 253 8.02 13.52 -9.89
N GLY A 254 6.98 13.63 -9.04
CA GLY A 254 7.06 14.37 -7.78
C GLY A 254 7.81 13.69 -6.66
N ARG A 255 8.01 12.37 -6.70
CA ARG A 255 8.59 11.58 -5.59
C ARG A 255 10.05 11.93 -5.30
N GLN A 256 10.40 12.00 -4.03
CA GLN A 256 11.75 12.32 -3.53
C GLN A 256 12.53 11.04 -3.15
N GLY A 257 13.01 10.28 -4.13
CA GLY A 257 13.81 9.07 -3.88
C GLY A 257 13.12 8.07 -2.96
N MET A 258 13.89 7.36 -2.11
CA MET A 258 13.36 6.37 -1.17
C MET A 258 12.57 6.99 -0.01
N GLN A 259 12.86 8.25 0.38
CA GLN A 259 12.06 9.01 1.32
C GLN A 259 10.60 9.17 0.88
N GLY A 260 10.34 9.10 -0.42
CA GLY A 260 9.05 8.82 -1.01
C GLY A 260 8.01 9.95 -0.99
N MET A 261 8.24 11.04 -0.28
CA MET A 261 7.28 12.14 -0.20
C MET A 261 7.24 12.95 -1.50
N THR A 262 6.09 13.56 -1.78
CA THR A 262 5.90 14.39 -2.97
C THR A 262 6.54 15.77 -2.77
N ARG A 263 7.28 16.25 -3.78
CA ARG A 263 7.80 17.61 -3.81
C ARG A 263 6.66 18.63 -3.87
N THR A 264 6.92 19.83 -3.34
CA THR A 264 5.94 20.93 -3.24
C THR A 264 6.34 22.17 -4.06
N ASP A 265 7.32 22.02 -4.95
CA ASP A 265 7.80 23.11 -5.82
C ASP A 265 6.87 23.42 -7.00
N GLN A 266 5.99 22.48 -7.33
CA GLN A 266 4.86 22.62 -8.26
C GLN A 266 3.77 21.63 -7.90
N GLN A 267 2.66 21.63 -8.64
CA GLN A 267 1.62 20.60 -8.51
C GLN A 267 2.08 19.32 -9.20
N TYR A 268 1.99 18.20 -8.48
CA TYR A 268 2.24 16.86 -8.99
C TYR A 268 0.99 16.02 -8.80
N ALA A 269 0.80 15.01 -9.66
CA ALA A 269 -0.25 14.03 -9.51
C ALA A 269 0.11 12.98 -8.43
N GLY A 270 -0.94 12.40 -7.84
CA GLY A 270 -0.86 11.37 -6.81
C GLY A 270 -1.44 11.84 -5.48
N ASP A 271 -2.11 10.93 -4.79
CA ASP A 271 -2.90 11.21 -3.59
C ASP A 271 -2.09 11.06 -2.31
N PHE A 272 -1.06 10.20 -2.32
CA PHE A 272 -0.22 9.92 -1.15
C PHE A 272 1.23 9.63 -1.54
N GLY A 273 2.15 9.98 -0.65
CA GLY A 273 3.58 9.68 -0.76
C GLY A 273 3.88 8.23 -0.42
N THR A 274 5.02 7.72 -0.90
CA THR A 274 5.43 6.32 -0.74
C THR A 274 6.85 6.17 -0.23
N PRO A 275 7.12 6.49 1.07
CA PRO A 275 8.39 6.13 1.70
C PRO A 275 8.64 4.62 1.56
N GLU A 276 9.85 4.26 1.12
CA GLU A 276 10.20 2.87 0.84
C GLU A 276 11.28 2.39 1.79
N GLN A 277 11.00 1.32 2.54
CA GLN A 277 11.86 0.78 3.61
C GLN A 277 12.21 1.82 4.70
N GLU A 278 11.42 2.87 4.81
CA GLU A 278 11.63 3.98 5.74
C GLU A 278 10.35 4.34 6.49
N VAL A 279 10.48 4.74 7.75
CA VAL A 279 9.45 5.47 8.50
C VAL A 279 9.89 6.92 8.56
N LEU A 280 9.01 7.87 8.30
CA LEU A 280 9.34 9.29 8.38
C LEU A 280 9.90 9.65 9.78
N GLU A 281 10.88 10.55 9.82
CA GLU A 281 11.44 11.02 11.11
C GLU A 281 10.42 11.74 11.98
N GLY A 282 9.40 12.36 11.36
CA GLY A 282 8.33 13.10 12.03
C GLY A 282 6.99 12.99 11.34
N THR A 283 6.05 13.85 11.70
CA THR A 283 4.72 13.93 11.11
C THR A 283 4.75 14.65 9.75
N SER A 284 3.77 14.38 8.90
CA SER A 284 3.55 15.05 7.62
C SER A 284 2.13 15.58 7.53
N THR A 285 1.96 16.71 6.80
CA THR A 285 0.64 17.22 6.40
C THR A 285 0.12 16.58 5.12
N LEU A 286 0.99 15.84 4.40
CA LEU A 286 0.61 15.05 3.23
C LEU A 286 0.37 13.60 3.67
N ASP A 287 -0.61 12.96 3.06
CA ASP A 287 -0.86 11.54 3.24
C ASP A 287 0.31 10.70 2.72
N TRP A 288 0.59 9.60 3.38
CA TRP A 288 1.72 8.74 3.03
C TRP A 288 1.52 7.29 3.47
N GLU A 289 2.16 6.39 2.75
CA GLU A 289 2.16 4.96 2.99
C GLU A 289 3.58 4.41 2.94
N SER A 290 4.07 3.93 4.08
CA SER A 290 5.37 3.28 4.12
C SER A 290 5.25 1.85 3.62
N CYS A 291 5.90 1.55 2.50
CA CYS A 291 5.98 0.19 1.98
C CYS A 291 7.28 -0.48 2.44
N MET A 292 7.17 -1.67 3.06
CA MET A 292 8.30 -2.39 3.64
C MET A 292 8.21 -3.89 3.40
N THR A 293 9.37 -4.52 3.30
CA THR A 293 9.51 -5.98 3.28
C THR A 293 9.60 -6.57 4.69
N MET A 294 9.24 -7.84 4.84
CA MET A 294 9.49 -8.61 6.07
C MET A 294 10.93 -9.12 6.17
N ASN A 295 11.62 -9.21 5.01
CA ASN A 295 13.00 -9.65 4.83
C ASN A 295 13.77 -8.64 3.99
N ASP A 296 14.80 -9.02 3.22
CA ASP A 296 15.63 -8.11 2.41
C ASP A 296 15.14 -8.00 0.95
N THR A 297 13.99 -8.58 0.59
CA THR A 297 13.50 -8.66 -0.80
C THR A 297 11.99 -8.48 -0.90
N TRP A 298 11.49 -7.97 -2.03
CA TRP A 298 10.04 -7.88 -2.30
C TRP A 298 9.51 -9.20 -2.85
N GLY A 299 10.04 -9.67 -3.98
CA GLY A 299 9.72 -10.98 -4.56
C GLY A 299 10.42 -12.12 -3.83
N PHE A 300 9.88 -13.34 -3.94
CA PHE A 300 10.44 -14.52 -3.28
C PHE A 300 11.89 -14.77 -3.68
N LYS A 301 12.73 -15.01 -2.68
CA LYS A 301 14.15 -15.33 -2.84
C LYS A 301 14.54 -16.44 -1.87
N SER A 302 14.84 -17.62 -2.39
CA SER A 302 15.09 -18.83 -1.61
C SER A 302 16.35 -18.76 -0.73
N THR A 303 17.21 -17.77 -0.96
CA THR A 303 18.46 -17.53 -0.23
C THR A 303 18.38 -16.41 0.79
N ASP A 304 17.19 -15.84 1.01
CA ASP A 304 16.95 -14.76 1.96
C ASP A 304 16.23 -15.28 3.20
N ASP A 305 16.98 -15.40 4.29
CA ASP A 305 16.50 -15.83 5.61
C ASP A 305 16.57 -14.69 6.66
N ASN A 306 16.80 -13.44 6.22
CA ASN A 306 16.94 -12.28 7.12
C ASN A 306 15.58 -11.67 7.49
N TRP A 307 14.80 -12.40 8.25
CA TRP A 307 13.46 -12.00 8.64
C TRP A 307 13.44 -11.01 9.81
N LYS A 308 12.70 -9.91 9.66
CA LYS A 308 12.36 -9.01 10.77
C LYS A 308 11.50 -9.75 11.79
N SER A 309 11.66 -9.44 13.08
CA SER A 309 10.81 -10.01 14.14
C SER A 309 9.38 -9.42 14.09
N ALA A 310 8.39 -10.13 14.64
CA ALA A 310 7.05 -9.60 14.81
C ALA A 310 7.04 -8.32 15.67
N GLU A 311 7.88 -8.25 16.72
CA GLU A 311 8.09 -7.06 17.53
C GLU A 311 8.47 -5.84 16.67
N MET A 312 9.47 -5.99 15.78
CA MET A 312 9.90 -4.90 14.90
C MET A 312 8.77 -4.49 13.93
N LEU A 313 8.01 -5.44 13.38
CA LEU A 313 6.92 -5.16 12.46
C LEU A 313 5.76 -4.43 13.17
N ILE A 314 5.42 -4.82 14.40
CA ILE A 314 4.40 -4.16 15.23
C ILE A 314 4.88 -2.76 15.64
N HIS A 315 6.13 -2.59 16.03
CA HIS A 315 6.68 -1.27 16.37
C HIS A 315 6.66 -0.33 15.17
N ASN A 316 6.95 -0.83 13.95
CA ASN A 316 6.83 -0.05 12.72
C ASN A 316 5.37 0.38 12.47
N LEU A 317 4.40 -0.52 12.61
CA LEU A 317 2.97 -0.21 12.47
C LEU A 317 2.54 0.89 13.45
N VAL A 318 2.94 0.77 14.71
CA VAL A 318 2.62 1.76 15.75
C VAL A 318 3.27 3.11 15.45
N ASP A 319 4.54 3.14 15.07
CA ASP A 319 5.27 4.38 14.77
C ASP A 319 4.72 5.08 13.53
N ILE A 320 4.38 4.33 12.47
CA ILE A 320 3.75 4.83 11.26
C ILE A 320 2.37 5.42 11.56
N ALA A 321 1.52 4.69 12.31
CA ALA A 321 0.18 5.15 12.67
C ALA A 321 0.23 6.41 13.54
N ALA A 322 1.14 6.48 14.51
CA ALA A 322 1.37 7.65 15.37
C ALA A 322 1.79 8.90 14.58
N LYS A 323 2.52 8.71 13.48
CA LYS A 323 2.96 9.77 12.55
C LYS A 323 1.94 10.06 11.43
N GLY A 324 0.79 9.39 11.44
CA GLY A 324 -0.34 9.63 10.53
C GLY A 324 -0.26 8.89 9.20
N GLY A 325 0.67 7.96 9.03
CA GLY A 325 0.84 7.16 7.81
C GLY A 325 0.07 5.85 7.81
N ASN A 326 0.09 5.17 6.66
CA ASN A 326 -0.32 3.79 6.48
C ASN A 326 0.90 2.87 6.37
N TYR A 327 0.77 1.64 6.83
CA TYR A 327 1.79 0.61 6.71
C TYR A 327 1.37 -0.42 5.66
N LEU A 328 2.14 -0.53 4.57
CA LEU A 328 1.95 -1.52 3.51
C LEU A 328 3.07 -2.56 3.61
N LEU A 329 2.76 -3.72 4.23
CA LEU A 329 3.74 -4.76 4.55
C LEU A 329 3.73 -5.86 3.49
N ASN A 330 4.91 -6.13 2.93
CA ASN A 330 5.07 -7.03 1.78
C ASN A 330 5.19 -8.50 2.15
N VAL A 331 4.57 -9.33 1.31
CA VAL A 331 4.85 -10.76 1.17
C VAL A 331 5.31 -11.06 -0.26
N GLY A 332 6.24 -12.02 -0.41
CA GLY A 332 6.70 -12.51 -1.71
C GLY A 332 6.35 -14.01 -1.85
N PRO A 333 5.24 -14.37 -2.51
CA PRO A 333 4.85 -15.77 -2.67
C PRO A 333 5.82 -16.57 -3.53
N THR A 334 5.89 -17.88 -3.26
CA THR A 334 6.69 -18.84 -4.03
C THR A 334 6.12 -19.08 -5.43
N ALA A 335 6.88 -19.73 -6.31
CA ALA A 335 6.41 -20.08 -7.65
C ALA A 335 5.22 -21.05 -7.64
N GLU A 336 5.03 -21.82 -6.57
CA GLU A 336 3.90 -22.72 -6.39
C GLU A 336 2.62 -22.00 -5.97
N GLY A 337 2.68 -20.74 -5.55
CA GLY A 337 1.54 -19.93 -5.10
C GLY A 337 1.33 -19.93 -3.60
N LEU A 338 2.36 -20.19 -2.80
CA LEU A 338 2.29 -20.17 -1.35
C LEU A 338 2.94 -18.93 -0.75
N ILE A 339 2.27 -18.26 0.16
CA ILE A 339 2.92 -17.26 1.03
C ILE A 339 3.89 -18.00 1.95
N PRO A 340 5.18 -17.60 2.05
CA PRO A 340 6.17 -18.29 2.88
C PRO A 340 5.72 -18.43 4.34
N SER A 341 5.95 -19.60 4.96
CA SER A 341 5.55 -19.86 6.35
C SER A 341 6.08 -18.83 7.33
N ALA A 342 7.32 -18.36 7.11
CA ALA A 342 7.93 -17.30 7.92
C ALA A 342 7.16 -15.97 7.85
N SER A 343 6.52 -15.64 6.72
CA SER A 343 5.61 -14.50 6.61
C SER A 343 4.29 -14.77 7.32
N VAL A 344 3.70 -15.96 7.12
CA VAL A 344 2.42 -16.34 7.74
C VAL A 344 2.52 -16.34 9.27
N GLU A 345 3.61 -16.86 9.84
CA GLU A 345 3.87 -16.85 11.29
C GLU A 345 3.89 -15.42 11.85
N ARG A 346 4.61 -14.50 11.21
CA ARG A 346 4.69 -13.10 11.63
C ARG A 346 3.36 -12.36 11.49
N LEU A 347 2.63 -12.64 10.42
CA LEU A 347 1.29 -12.08 10.20
C LEU A 347 0.30 -12.58 11.27
N ALA A 348 0.40 -13.84 11.68
CA ALA A 348 -0.43 -14.36 12.78
C ALA A 348 -0.12 -13.65 14.11
N GLU A 349 1.17 -13.46 14.46
CA GLU A 349 1.57 -12.71 15.66
C GLU A 349 1.10 -11.24 15.62
N MET A 350 1.15 -10.60 14.43
CA MET A 350 0.59 -9.26 14.25
C MET A 350 -0.92 -9.26 14.41
N GLY A 351 -1.62 -10.28 13.92
CA GLY A 351 -3.05 -10.47 14.08
C GLY A 351 -3.46 -10.60 15.55
N ASP A 352 -2.77 -11.44 16.32
CA ASP A 352 -2.99 -11.61 17.76
C ASP A 352 -2.82 -10.26 18.50
N TRP A 353 -1.82 -9.48 18.12
CA TRP A 353 -1.62 -8.13 18.68
C TRP A 353 -2.74 -7.16 18.26
N MET A 354 -3.17 -7.19 17.00
CA MET A 354 -4.24 -6.34 16.48
C MET A 354 -5.61 -6.69 17.08
N GLU A 355 -5.88 -7.94 17.43
CA GLU A 355 -7.10 -8.33 18.14
C GLU A 355 -7.29 -7.52 19.43
N VAL A 356 -6.19 -7.25 20.14
CA VAL A 356 -6.20 -6.48 21.39
C VAL A 356 -6.13 -4.97 21.13
N ASN A 357 -5.31 -4.52 20.19
CA ASN A 357 -4.87 -3.12 20.11
C ASN A 357 -5.45 -2.34 18.91
N SER A 358 -6.28 -2.96 18.06
CA SER A 358 -6.79 -2.34 16.84
C SER A 358 -7.55 -1.03 17.06
N GLU A 359 -8.17 -0.83 18.22
CA GLU A 359 -8.85 0.42 18.60
C GLU A 359 -7.87 1.62 18.63
N ALA A 360 -6.61 1.39 18.95
CA ALA A 360 -5.57 2.42 18.96
C ALA A 360 -4.98 2.70 17.56
N ILE A 361 -5.28 1.85 16.56
CA ILE A 361 -4.70 1.90 15.22
C ILE A 361 -5.75 2.34 14.18
N TYR A 362 -6.86 1.58 14.02
CA TYR A 362 -7.86 1.90 13.01
C TYR A 362 -8.58 3.22 13.32
N GLY A 363 -8.84 4.00 12.26
CA GLY A 363 -9.49 5.30 12.39
C GLY A 363 -8.68 6.33 13.18
N SER A 364 -7.44 5.99 13.54
CA SER A 364 -6.59 6.92 14.27
C SER A 364 -6.16 8.10 13.41
N ARG A 365 -5.84 9.21 14.07
CA ARG A 365 -5.30 10.43 13.49
C ARG A 365 -4.10 10.89 14.31
N LEU A 366 -3.36 11.84 13.76
CA LEU A 366 -2.31 12.53 14.50
C LEU A 366 -2.88 13.15 15.77
N TRP A 367 -2.20 12.91 16.88
CA TRP A 367 -2.38 13.73 18.07
C TRP A 367 -1.34 14.86 18.06
N THR A 368 -1.46 15.83 18.96
CA THR A 368 -0.56 16.99 19.06
C THR A 368 0.92 16.58 19.16
N HIS A 369 1.19 15.50 19.88
CA HIS A 369 2.49 14.85 19.95
C HIS A 369 2.37 13.42 19.44
N TYR A 370 3.31 12.95 18.62
CA TYR A 370 3.33 11.57 18.14
C TYR A 370 4.14 10.64 19.06
N GLU A 371 4.95 11.21 20.00
CA GLU A 371 5.81 10.43 20.88
C GLU A 371 6.00 11.06 22.28
N ASP A 372 6.42 10.23 23.24
CA ASP A 372 6.89 10.63 24.56
C ASP A 372 8.21 9.90 24.88
N GLY A 373 9.31 10.44 24.38
CA GLY A 373 10.60 9.76 24.36
C GLY A 373 10.60 8.53 23.44
N ASP A 374 11.64 7.72 23.53
CA ASP A 374 11.87 6.61 22.59
C ASP A 374 10.89 5.44 22.75
N GLY A 375 10.22 5.34 23.88
CA GLY A 375 9.44 4.15 24.25
C GLY A 375 7.92 4.29 24.13
N VAL A 376 7.35 5.46 23.79
CA VAL A 376 5.90 5.68 23.71
C VAL A 376 5.54 6.38 22.42
N ARG A 377 4.43 5.93 21.81
CA ARG A 377 3.79 6.58 20.67
C ARG A 377 2.37 6.97 21.01
N TYR A 378 1.90 8.06 20.41
CA TYR A 378 0.53 8.54 20.60
C TYR A 378 -0.27 8.49 19.33
N THR A 379 -1.52 8.00 19.44
CA THR A 379 -2.55 8.13 18.43
C THR A 379 -3.81 8.76 19.04
N ASN A 380 -4.67 9.31 18.18
CA ASN A 380 -5.97 9.83 18.58
C ASN A 380 -7.07 9.15 17.74
N ALA A 381 -8.10 8.60 18.39
CA ALA A 381 -9.27 8.06 17.70
C ALA A 381 -10.54 8.54 18.41
N GLY A 382 -11.39 9.24 17.67
CA GLY A 382 -12.54 9.94 18.26
C GLY A 382 -12.12 10.95 19.32
N ASP A 383 -12.72 10.85 20.52
CA ASP A 383 -12.43 11.72 21.66
C ASP A 383 -11.37 11.13 22.62
N HIS A 384 -10.62 10.12 22.19
CA HIS A 384 -9.68 9.39 23.05
C HIS A 384 -8.26 9.52 22.53
N VAL A 385 -7.32 9.62 23.47
CA VAL A 385 -5.87 9.53 23.20
C VAL A 385 -5.38 8.14 23.63
N TYR A 386 -4.56 7.54 22.78
CA TYR A 386 -3.92 6.27 23.06
C TYR A 386 -2.42 6.49 23.20
N ALA A 387 -1.88 6.13 24.38
CA ALA A 387 -0.44 6.05 24.62
C ALA A 387 -0.01 4.59 24.43
N ILE A 388 0.79 4.32 23.42
CA ILE A 388 1.24 2.97 23.05
C ILE A 388 2.69 2.81 23.48
N SER A 389 2.92 2.03 24.54
CA SER A 389 4.26 1.71 25.04
C SER A 389 4.88 0.60 24.19
N LEU A 390 6.05 0.86 23.61
CA LEU A 390 6.83 -0.08 22.78
C LEU A 390 7.62 -1.08 23.67
N GLY A 391 6.96 -1.65 24.63
CA GLY A 391 7.47 -2.61 25.59
C GLY A 391 6.72 -2.50 26.91
N TRP A 392 6.88 -3.51 27.78
CA TRP A 392 6.23 -3.50 29.08
C TRP A 392 6.84 -2.44 30.00
N PRO A 393 6.07 -1.46 30.49
CA PRO A 393 6.62 -0.34 31.26
C PRO A 393 6.93 -0.70 32.73
N GLY A 394 6.67 -1.94 33.15
CA GLY A 394 6.85 -2.35 34.55
C GLY A 394 5.66 -2.01 35.43
N ARG A 395 5.92 -1.48 36.64
CA ARG A 395 4.86 -1.16 37.61
C ARG A 395 4.17 0.16 37.37
N GLU A 396 4.82 1.07 36.65
CA GLU A 396 4.34 2.41 36.39
C GLU A 396 4.72 2.85 34.98
N LEU A 397 3.80 3.54 34.30
CA LEU A 397 4.06 4.27 33.06
C LEU A 397 3.93 5.76 33.33
N THR A 398 4.98 6.52 33.03
CA THR A 398 4.95 7.98 33.16
C THR A 398 4.89 8.64 31.79
N LEU A 399 3.89 9.48 31.58
CA LEU A 399 3.65 10.22 30.34
C LEU A 399 3.73 11.72 30.62
N ARG A 400 4.59 12.43 29.90
CA ARG A 400 4.87 13.86 30.13
C ARG A 400 4.09 14.78 29.21
N ARG A 401 3.54 14.24 28.12
CA ARG A 401 2.91 15.02 27.06
C ARG A 401 1.38 15.08 27.17
N VAL A 402 0.79 14.30 28.07
CA VAL A 402 -0.66 14.20 28.20
C VAL A 402 -1.11 14.56 29.61
N GLN A 403 -2.15 15.39 29.70
CA GLN A 403 -2.85 15.70 30.93
C GLN A 403 -4.30 15.24 30.79
N PRO A 404 -4.74 14.19 31.51
CA PRO A 404 -6.14 13.76 31.50
C PRO A 404 -7.07 14.82 32.12
N ASP A 405 -8.30 14.88 31.65
CA ASP A 405 -9.35 15.64 32.30
C ASP A 405 -9.62 15.10 33.71
N ALA A 406 -10.12 15.95 34.60
CA ALA A 406 -10.47 15.53 35.95
C ALA A 406 -11.58 14.47 35.92
N GLY A 407 -11.26 13.29 36.40
CA GLY A 407 -12.19 12.13 36.41
C GLY A 407 -12.13 11.25 35.17
N SER A 408 -11.16 11.48 34.26
CA SER A 408 -10.89 10.55 33.17
C SER A 408 -10.60 9.15 33.68
N GLU A 409 -11.08 8.15 32.94
CA GLU A 409 -10.71 6.75 33.14
C GLU A 409 -9.57 6.40 32.20
N ILE A 410 -8.65 5.58 32.65
CA ILE A 410 -7.52 5.08 31.85
C ILE A 410 -7.56 3.56 31.83
N TYR A 411 -7.51 2.96 30.66
CA TYR A 411 -7.56 1.52 30.46
C TYR A 411 -6.31 1.02 29.76
N LEU A 412 -5.82 -0.14 30.14
CA LEU A 412 -4.94 -0.94 29.31
C LEU A 412 -5.82 -1.81 28.39
N LEU A 413 -5.67 -1.72 27.08
CA LEU A 413 -6.46 -2.55 26.15
C LEU A 413 -6.20 -4.05 26.44
N GLY A 414 -7.27 -4.83 26.44
CA GLY A 414 -7.27 -6.25 26.79
C GLY A 414 -7.23 -6.56 28.29
N HIS A 415 -7.24 -5.54 29.17
CA HIS A 415 -7.34 -5.71 30.62
C HIS A 415 -8.67 -5.21 31.16
N ASP A 416 -9.24 -5.94 32.11
CA ASP A 416 -10.53 -5.61 32.71
C ASP A 416 -10.42 -4.44 33.71
N GLY A 417 -11.23 -3.40 33.49
CA GLY A 417 -11.39 -2.27 34.41
C GLY A 417 -10.34 -1.17 34.29
N PRO A 418 -10.63 0.00 34.86
CA PRO A 418 -9.75 1.16 34.80
C PRO A 418 -8.53 1.00 35.70
N LEU A 419 -7.42 1.59 35.25
CA LEU A 419 -6.18 1.67 35.98
C LEU A 419 -6.15 2.87 36.96
N SER A 420 -5.42 2.75 38.06
CA SER A 420 -5.13 3.86 38.97
C SER A 420 -4.10 4.79 38.33
N TRP A 421 -4.32 6.08 38.47
CA TRP A 421 -3.39 7.08 37.97
C TRP A 421 -3.34 8.33 38.84
N SER A 422 -2.29 9.10 38.71
CA SER A 422 -2.11 10.42 39.29
C SER A 422 -1.46 11.38 38.32
N TYR A 423 -1.74 12.66 38.44
CA TYR A 423 -1.10 13.70 37.62
C TYR A 423 -0.40 14.73 38.51
N ASP A 424 0.83 15.05 38.16
CA ASP A 424 1.65 16.10 38.77
C ASP A 424 2.18 17.02 37.68
N THR A 425 2.12 18.33 37.87
CA THR A 425 2.51 19.33 36.85
C THR A 425 3.99 19.24 36.43
N ASP A 426 4.85 18.74 37.29
CA ASP A 426 6.28 18.63 37.04
C ASP A 426 6.68 17.23 36.56
N ALA A 427 6.00 16.19 37.02
CA ALA A 427 6.29 14.79 36.70
C ALA A 427 5.47 14.23 35.52
N GLY A 428 4.28 14.78 35.26
CA GLY A 428 3.32 14.30 34.25
C GLY A 428 2.29 13.31 34.82
N LEU A 429 1.66 12.56 33.93
CA LEU A 429 0.72 11.50 34.22
C LEU A 429 1.48 10.21 34.60
N THR A 430 1.23 9.68 35.79
CA THR A 430 1.74 8.36 36.21
C THR A 430 0.57 7.38 36.30
N ILE A 431 0.62 6.31 35.51
CA ILE A 431 -0.33 5.21 35.50
C ILE A 431 0.27 4.04 36.26
N THR A 432 -0.44 3.53 37.27
CA THR A 432 0.00 2.39 38.06
C THR A 432 -0.59 1.09 37.54
N LEU A 433 0.26 0.12 37.22
CA LEU A 433 -0.16 -1.18 36.69
C LEU A 433 -0.33 -2.21 37.82
N PRO A 434 -1.34 -3.07 37.74
CA PRO A 434 -1.58 -4.14 38.71
C PRO A 434 -0.39 -5.07 38.91
N GLU A 435 -0.18 -5.51 40.14
CA GLU A 435 0.89 -6.45 40.48
C GLU A 435 0.82 -7.76 39.68
N ALA A 436 -0.43 -8.24 39.40
CA ALA A 436 -0.64 -9.45 38.62
C ALA A 436 -0.07 -9.37 37.20
N LEU A 437 -0.07 -8.20 36.57
CA LEU A 437 0.47 -7.98 35.21
C LEU A 437 2.01 -7.91 35.16
N GLN A 438 2.70 -7.98 36.31
CA GLN A 438 4.14 -8.12 36.34
C GLN A 438 4.61 -9.52 35.93
N ASP A 439 3.71 -10.51 36.02
CA ASP A 439 3.88 -11.80 35.35
C ASP A 439 3.58 -11.65 33.86
N GLU A 440 4.54 -12.01 33.01
CA GLU A 440 4.44 -11.89 31.55
C GLU A 440 3.25 -12.67 31.00
N SER A 441 2.97 -13.85 31.55
CA SER A 441 1.85 -14.70 31.13
C SER A 441 0.44 -14.13 31.43
N ALA A 442 0.37 -13.07 32.27
CA ALA A 442 -0.88 -12.38 32.62
C ALA A 442 -1.10 -11.09 31.82
N ARG A 443 -0.16 -10.71 30.95
CA ARG A 443 -0.28 -9.53 30.10
C ARG A 443 -1.28 -9.79 28.96
N PRO A 444 -2.00 -8.76 28.49
CA PRO A 444 -3.05 -8.93 27.47
C PRO A 444 -2.51 -9.26 26.08
N CYS A 445 -1.26 -8.91 25.80
CA CYS A 445 -0.57 -9.13 24.52
C CYS A 445 0.95 -9.06 24.73
N ASP A 446 1.70 -9.19 23.63
CA ASP A 446 3.15 -9.05 23.58
C ASP A 446 3.57 -7.75 22.85
N TYR A 447 4.83 -7.42 22.86
CA TYR A 447 5.56 -6.42 22.07
C TYR A 447 5.22 -4.96 22.37
N ALA A 448 3.95 -4.55 22.34
CA ALA A 448 3.52 -3.17 22.59
C ALA A 448 2.15 -3.13 23.28
N TYR A 449 1.92 -2.12 24.11
CA TYR A 449 0.78 -2.07 25.03
C TYR A 449 0.06 -0.71 24.91
N SER A 450 -1.24 -0.71 24.57
CA SER A 450 -2.02 0.50 24.34
C SER A 450 -2.79 0.91 25.58
N PHE A 451 -2.56 2.13 26.05
CA PHE A 451 -3.26 2.76 27.17
C PHE A 451 -4.24 3.78 26.62
N LYS A 452 -5.54 3.50 26.73
CA LYS A 452 -6.64 4.39 26.34
C LYS A 452 -6.91 5.40 27.44
N ILE A 453 -6.80 6.68 27.12
CA ILE A 453 -7.13 7.81 27.99
C ILE A 453 -8.46 8.35 27.50
N VAL A 454 -9.55 8.16 28.31
CA VAL A 454 -10.92 8.51 27.93
C VAL A 454 -11.15 10.01 28.09
N GLY A 455 -11.74 10.63 27.06
CA GLY A 455 -11.98 12.06 26.99
C GLY A 455 -10.85 12.82 26.30
N SER A 456 -11.10 14.11 26.02
CA SER A 456 -10.08 14.98 25.42
C SER A 456 -8.95 15.22 26.41
N ALA A 457 -7.79 14.64 26.14
CA ALA A 457 -6.58 14.95 26.88
C ALA A 457 -5.97 16.24 26.30
N VAL A 458 -5.70 17.22 27.17
CA VAL A 458 -4.98 18.44 26.79
C VAL A 458 -3.48 18.19 26.78
N GLU A 459 -2.76 18.99 26.01
CA GLU A 459 -1.28 19.02 26.10
C GLU A 459 -0.83 19.17 27.56
N GLY A 460 -0.05 18.21 28.03
CA GLY A 460 0.71 18.38 29.27
C GLY A 460 1.73 19.51 29.11
N GLY A 461 1.96 20.27 30.16
CA GLY A 461 3.01 21.28 30.15
C GLY A 461 4.41 20.70 29.87
N PRO A 462 5.43 21.56 29.62
CA PRO A 462 6.74 21.20 29.11
C PRO A 462 7.49 20.19 29.94
#